data_166c7e134527bbec323c29c3eb4603b4
#
_entry.id   166c7e134527bbec323c29c3eb4603b4
#
_cell.length_a   1.000
_cell.length_b   1.000
_cell.length_c   1.000
_cell.angle_alpha   90.00
_cell.angle_beta   90.00
_cell.angle_gamma   90.00
#
_symmetry.space_group_name_H-M   'P 1'
#
loop_
_entity.id
_entity.type
_entity.pdbx_description
1 polymer ?
#
loop_
_entity_poly.entity_id
_entity_poly.type
_entity_poly.pdbx_seq_one_letter_code
_entity_poly.pdbx_strand_id
1 'polypeptide(L)'
;DGGEAYHDTLNMKCVNIIASNLNTKHIFDSLYGRTNRKVCKVMFEYQTTYSIFQFSDVSETIKNNLVFIPFNRYESWARKVMLESFSNYSDGSLITYTPLDGKGIKADSDEHVHFVIVGMSKMGVAMGVQALLQCHYMNYAAAESVVNDKEREDLKNKRRTRITFIDTNADKEKDFFMGRYANLFSLTRHRYFDANQDKSYLDTEYKWEDPMQSADCKWRHLSRGGQNFIDVEIEFVKGELESNGVRQYLRNISDENKDYVKESKLTVAICLTQTHQAIAASLYMPLEIYKKAQEIWVYQRESSDLVRNLIDTGIKDRRYKKLRPFGMLYGEYMSDRKHEYLMPMLVNEAYNIGVNGGTGSDIDLSNKETYKQIRDTWKVLSIDKMFSNRYFVDSIYLKIRSVMTDNSQCITYTNIIVLLRNDNDFINKLKPLLRNDNLAISEHNRWNMQQLLFGYSPCDESVDKEFEELNKKLDRDERNEWREKYASEYSGGTKKWEQLTLLEQLEAKEKDKERYSKTTYGKYDSKKKEYKEGLDRIHPNI
;
A
#
# COMPACT_ATOMS: atom_id res chain seq x y z
N ASP A 1 -27.64 -10.12 3.99
CA ASP A 1 -26.64 -9.25 3.36
C ASP A 1 -27.15 -7.86 2.96
N GLY A 2 -28.47 -7.64 2.86
CA GLY A 2 -29.03 -6.31 2.57
C GLY A 2 -28.94 -5.28 3.71
N GLY A 3 -28.70 -5.71 4.96
CA GLY A 3 -28.70 -4.82 6.12
C GLY A 3 -27.49 -3.91 6.24
N GLU A 4 -26.31 -4.35 5.80
CA GLU A 4 -25.08 -3.58 5.96
C GLU A 4 -24.98 -2.44 4.92
N ALA A 5 -25.42 -2.66 3.67
CA ALA A 5 -25.49 -1.58 2.66
C ALA A 5 -26.45 -0.45 3.09
N TYR A 6 -27.47 -0.79 3.87
CA TYR A 6 -28.38 0.18 4.45
C TYR A 6 -27.67 1.12 5.43
N HIS A 7 -26.75 0.61 6.25
CA HIS A 7 -25.99 1.43 7.20
C HIS A 7 -25.09 2.46 6.50
N ASP A 8 -24.40 2.07 5.44
CA ASP A 8 -23.55 3.00 4.67
C ASP A 8 -24.39 4.12 4.04
N THR A 9 -25.56 3.76 3.47
CA THR A 9 -26.50 4.73 2.92
C THR A 9 -27.05 5.68 4.00
N LEU A 10 -27.38 5.14 5.17
CA LEU A 10 -27.88 5.93 6.30
C LEU A 10 -26.81 6.89 6.82
N ASN A 11 -25.56 6.44 6.92
CA ASN A 11 -24.45 7.28 7.32
C ASN A 11 -24.30 8.48 6.39
N MET A 12 -24.38 8.29 5.06
CA MET A 12 -24.34 9.40 4.10
C MET A 12 -25.54 10.33 4.19
N LYS A 13 -26.74 9.81 4.44
CA LYS A 13 -27.93 10.66 4.70
C LYS A 13 -27.72 11.52 5.93
N CYS A 14 -27.20 10.98 7.02
CA CYS A 14 -26.89 11.73 8.24
C CYS A 14 -25.86 12.83 7.96
N VAL A 15 -24.79 12.54 7.21
CA VAL A 15 -23.78 13.53 6.81
C VAL A 15 -24.41 14.69 6.02
N ASN A 16 -25.26 14.39 5.04
CA ASN A 16 -25.95 15.39 4.24
C ASN A 16 -26.86 16.28 5.10
N ILE A 17 -27.60 15.69 6.05
CA ILE A 17 -28.46 16.44 6.98
C ILE A 17 -27.61 17.37 7.87
N ILE A 18 -26.51 16.86 8.42
CA ILE A 18 -25.60 17.64 9.26
C ILE A 18 -24.99 18.78 8.45
N ALA A 19 -24.49 18.51 7.24
CA ALA A 19 -23.90 19.53 6.38
C ALA A 19 -24.91 20.62 6.00
N SER A 20 -26.15 20.27 5.68
CA SER A 20 -27.22 21.20 5.34
C SER A 20 -27.60 22.08 6.54
N ASN A 21 -27.69 21.50 7.74
CA ASN A 21 -27.98 22.26 8.96
C ASN A 21 -26.83 23.21 9.33
N LEU A 22 -25.57 22.78 9.15
CA LEU A 22 -24.41 23.66 9.35
C LEU A 22 -24.35 24.76 8.31
N ASN A 23 -24.77 24.51 7.06
CA ASN A 23 -24.85 25.54 6.04
C ASN A 23 -25.76 26.68 6.46
N THR A 24 -26.95 26.37 6.99
CA THR A 24 -27.88 27.35 7.53
C THR A 24 -27.25 28.14 8.68
N LYS A 25 -26.50 27.47 9.55
CA LYS A 25 -25.79 28.12 10.65
C LYS A 25 -24.61 28.98 10.15
N HIS A 26 -23.90 28.55 9.13
CA HIS A 26 -22.78 29.31 8.56
C HIS A 26 -23.22 30.62 7.89
N ILE A 27 -24.37 30.63 7.25
CA ILE A 27 -24.95 31.87 6.74
C ILE A 27 -25.16 32.86 7.90
N PHE A 28 -25.60 32.38 9.06
CA PHE A 28 -25.78 33.18 10.26
C PHE A 28 -24.43 33.58 10.89
N ASP A 29 -23.49 32.61 11.04
CA ASP A 29 -22.18 32.84 11.65
C ASP A 29 -21.24 33.67 10.77
N SER A 30 -21.39 33.64 9.43
CA SER A 30 -20.61 34.49 8.52
C SER A 30 -20.92 35.99 8.69
N LEU A 31 -22.12 36.32 9.10
CA LEU A 31 -22.50 37.69 9.49
C LEU A 31 -21.74 38.16 10.74
N TYR A 32 -21.19 37.22 11.54
CA TYR A 32 -20.43 37.46 12.76
C TYR A 32 -18.95 37.04 12.68
N GLY A 33 -18.43 36.72 11.49
CA GLY A 33 -17.01 36.39 11.26
C GLY A 33 -16.55 35.05 11.82
N ARG A 34 -17.46 34.09 12.05
CA ARG A 34 -17.15 32.76 12.63
C ARG A 34 -17.33 31.64 11.60
N THR A 35 -16.26 31.19 10.98
CA THR A 35 -16.28 30.05 10.05
C THR A 35 -15.30 28.99 10.47
N ASN A 36 -15.77 27.96 11.19
CA ASN A 36 -14.97 26.77 11.48
C ASN A 36 -15.70 25.52 10.98
N ARG A 37 -15.15 24.87 9.92
CA ARG A 37 -15.63 23.56 9.48
C ARG A 37 -15.46 22.53 10.60
N LYS A 38 -16.45 21.69 10.79
CA LYS A 38 -16.40 20.56 11.75
C LYS A 38 -15.82 19.32 11.09
N VAL A 39 -14.99 18.60 11.84
CA VAL A 39 -14.49 17.30 11.39
C VAL A 39 -15.60 16.25 11.53
N CYS A 40 -15.90 15.57 10.45
CA CYS A 40 -16.88 14.50 10.38
C CYS A 40 -16.20 13.21 9.87
N LYS A 41 -15.90 12.28 10.79
CA LYS A 41 -15.40 10.95 10.46
C LYS A 41 -16.57 10.01 10.22
N VAL A 42 -16.59 9.35 9.07
CA VAL A 42 -17.72 8.51 8.65
C VAL A 42 -17.22 7.12 8.30
N MET A 43 -17.71 6.14 9.05
CA MET A 43 -17.38 4.74 8.81
C MET A 43 -18.24 4.17 7.68
N PHE A 44 -17.61 3.44 6.78
CA PHE A 44 -18.24 2.62 5.75
C PHE A 44 -17.90 1.15 5.99
N GLU A 45 -18.91 0.33 6.10
CA GLU A 45 -18.74 -1.11 6.35
C GLU A 45 -18.29 -1.84 5.08
N TYR A 46 -18.80 -1.40 3.91
CA TYR A 46 -18.41 -1.99 2.63
C TYR A 46 -17.29 -1.22 1.97
N GLN A 47 -16.24 -1.94 1.62
CA GLN A 47 -15.13 -1.34 0.88
C GLN A 47 -15.56 -0.82 -0.49
N THR A 48 -16.59 -1.45 -1.11
CA THR A 48 -17.19 -0.95 -2.36
C THR A 48 -17.81 0.43 -2.20
N THR A 49 -18.57 0.67 -1.14
CA THR A 49 -19.14 1.99 -0.86
C THR A 49 -18.05 3.00 -0.53
N TYR A 50 -17.07 2.59 0.27
CA TYR A 50 -15.92 3.43 0.61
C TYR A 50 -15.07 3.79 -0.61
N SER A 51 -14.88 2.87 -1.56
CA SER A 51 -14.08 3.12 -2.77
C SER A 51 -14.70 4.16 -3.71
N ILE A 52 -16.00 4.50 -3.56
CA ILE A 52 -16.61 5.60 -4.31
C ILE A 52 -15.83 6.90 -4.10
N PHE A 53 -15.32 7.14 -2.88
CA PHE A 53 -14.54 8.34 -2.57
C PHE A 53 -13.13 8.36 -3.18
N GLN A 54 -12.69 7.26 -3.78
CA GLN A 54 -11.47 7.21 -4.57
C GLN A 54 -11.68 7.81 -5.98
N PHE A 55 -12.93 7.84 -6.45
CA PHE A 55 -13.29 8.29 -7.79
C PHE A 55 -14.15 9.54 -7.82
N SER A 56 -14.82 9.86 -6.72
CA SER A 56 -15.74 10.98 -6.66
C SER A 56 -15.57 11.75 -5.34
N ASP A 57 -15.71 13.04 -5.46
CA ASP A 57 -15.74 13.91 -4.31
C ASP A 57 -17.16 14.00 -3.71
N VAL A 58 -17.24 14.47 -2.48
CA VAL A 58 -18.51 14.75 -1.84
C VAL A 58 -19.13 16.05 -2.37
N SER A 59 -20.43 16.25 -2.13
CA SER A 59 -21.14 17.46 -2.57
C SER A 59 -20.51 18.75 -2.01
N GLU A 60 -20.65 19.84 -2.74
CA GLU A 60 -20.15 21.15 -2.32
C GLU A 60 -20.71 21.57 -0.95
N THR A 61 -21.95 21.19 -0.63
CA THR A 61 -22.53 21.46 0.69
C THR A 61 -21.73 20.78 1.80
N ILE A 62 -21.28 19.53 1.60
CA ILE A 62 -20.41 18.81 2.55
C ILE A 62 -19.05 19.50 2.60
N LYS A 63 -18.40 19.73 1.45
CA LYS A 63 -17.06 20.35 1.38
C LYS A 63 -17.00 21.70 2.09
N ASN A 64 -18.02 22.51 1.91
CA ASN A 64 -18.04 23.87 2.47
C ASN A 64 -18.27 23.89 3.99
N ASN A 65 -18.94 22.88 4.56
CA ASN A 65 -19.37 22.89 5.96
C ASN A 65 -18.63 21.89 6.84
N LEU A 66 -18.09 20.82 6.24
CA LEU A 66 -17.43 19.74 6.96
C LEU A 66 -16.02 19.46 6.43
N VAL A 67 -15.15 19.02 7.30
CA VAL A 67 -13.96 18.24 6.93
C VAL A 67 -14.40 16.78 6.95
N PHE A 68 -14.80 16.28 5.78
CA PHE A 68 -15.31 14.93 5.63
C PHE A 68 -14.17 13.93 5.56
N ILE A 69 -14.17 12.92 6.42
CA ILE A 69 -13.16 11.88 6.49
C ILE A 69 -13.84 10.52 6.45
N PRO A 70 -13.97 9.92 5.27
CA PRO A 70 -14.47 8.56 5.16
C PRO A 70 -13.40 7.56 5.62
N PHE A 71 -13.81 6.48 6.28
CA PHE A 71 -12.93 5.38 6.61
C PHE A 71 -13.65 4.04 6.58
N ASN A 72 -12.89 2.98 6.31
CA ASN A 72 -13.35 1.61 6.40
C ASN A 72 -12.60 0.91 7.55
N ARG A 73 -13.32 0.18 8.42
CA ARG A 73 -12.68 -0.44 9.59
C ARG A 73 -11.71 -1.56 9.22
N TYR A 74 -12.01 -2.32 8.17
CA TYR A 74 -11.14 -3.42 7.74
C TYR A 74 -9.82 -2.87 7.18
N GLU A 75 -9.87 -1.84 6.36
CA GLU A 75 -8.69 -1.12 5.90
C GLU A 75 -7.90 -0.52 7.06
N SER A 76 -8.59 0.13 8.01
CA SER A 76 -7.95 0.74 9.17
C SER A 76 -7.21 -0.30 10.03
N TRP A 77 -7.78 -1.49 10.21
CA TRP A 77 -7.13 -2.57 10.93
C TRP A 77 -5.98 -3.21 10.14
N ALA A 78 -6.18 -3.45 8.84
CA ALA A 78 -5.13 -3.96 7.97
C ALA A 78 -3.91 -3.04 7.99
N ARG A 79 -4.15 -1.75 7.83
CA ARG A 79 -3.13 -0.71 7.94
C ARG A 79 -2.44 -0.74 9.30
N LYS A 80 -3.20 -0.75 10.40
CA LYS A 80 -2.66 -0.75 11.75
C LYS A 80 -1.75 -1.94 12.00
N VAL A 81 -2.18 -3.16 11.70
CA VAL A 81 -1.41 -4.36 12.00
C VAL A 81 -0.14 -4.48 11.17
N MET A 82 -0.15 -3.91 9.97
CA MET A 82 1.04 -3.88 9.10
C MET A 82 2.04 -2.78 9.49
N LEU A 83 1.57 -1.69 10.08
CA LEU A 83 2.43 -0.59 10.51
C LEU A 83 3.07 -0.84 11.87
N GLU A 84 2.30 -1.42 12.80
CA GLU A 84 2.73 -1.56 14.18
C GLU A 84 3.55 -2.83 14.39
N SER A 85 4.71 -2.67 14.99
CA SER A 85 5.48 -3.80 15.51
C SER A 85 4.78 -4.40 16.74
N PHE A 86 5.00 -5.68 16.92
CA PHE A 86 4.56 -6.42 18.10
C PHE A 86 5.77 -6.84 18.92
N SER A 87 5.71 -6.62 20.23
CA SER A 87 6.78 -7.02 21.14
C SER A 87 6.26 -8.02 22.15
N ASN A 88 7.02 -9.09 22.35
CA ASN A 88 6.72 -10.11 23.34
C ASN A 88 7.99 -10.56 24.07
N TYR A 89 7.86 -11.00 25.33
CA TYR A 89 8.97 -11.55 26.07
C TYR A 89 9.29 -12.99 25.63
N SER A 90 10.54 -13.24 25.30
CA SER A 90 11.07 -14.57 25.04
C SER A 90 12.39 -14.74 25.75
N ASP A 91 12.46 -15.78 26.60
CA ASP A 91 13.67 -16.15 27.34
C ASP A 91 14.29 -15.00 28.16
N GLY A 92 13.42 -14.18 28.79
CA GLY A 92 13.83 -13.03 29.58
C GLY A 92 14.19 -11.77 28.79
N SER A 93 14.10 -11.83 27.46
CA SER A 93 14.37 -10.70 26.57
C SER A 93 13.10 -10.25 25.86
N LEU A 94 12.95 -8.93 25.68
CA LEU A 94 11.90 -8.37 24.85
C LEU A 94 12.29 -8.51 23.39
N ILE A 95 11.55 -9.31 22.64
CA ILE A 95 11.73 -9.46 21.19
C ILE A 95 10.67 -8.64 20.47
N THR A 96 11.11 -7.76 19.59
CA THR A 96 10.23 -6.98 18.74
C THR A 96 10.14 -7.64 17.36
N TYR A 97 8.93 -7.95 16.96
CA TYR A 97 8.60 -8.51 15.65
C TYR A 97 8.14 -7.37 14.75
N THR A 98 8.73 -7.26 13.60
CA THR A 98 8.29 -6.34 12.55
C THR A 98 7.59 -7.15 11.46
N PRO A 99 6.39 -6.73 11.06
CA PRO A 99 5.64 -7.47 10.05
C PRO A 99 6.32 -7.39 8.67
N LEU A 100 6.05 -8.34 7.85
CA LEU A 100 6.39 -8.43 6.43
C LEU A 100 7.90 -8.48 6.15
N ASP A 101 8.59 -7.36 6.13
CA ASP A 101 10.01 -7.26 5.75
C ASP A 101 11.01 -7.47 6.90
N GLY A 102 10.54 -7.68 8.12
CA GLY A 102 11.39 -7.89 9.29
C GLY A 102 12.30 -6.69 9.58
N LYS A 103 13.61 -6.88 9.44
CA LYS A 103 14.61 -5.81 9.63
C LYS A 103 14.84 -4.95 8.37
N GLY A 104 14.05 -5.12 7.34
CA GLY A 104 14.19 -4.47 6.05
C GLY A 104 14.85 -5.37 5.00
N ILE A 105 14.52 -5.12 3.75
CA ILE A 105 15.07 -5.83 2.59
C ILE A 105 16.05 -4.90 1.88
N LYS A 106 17.33 -5.31 1.79
CA LYS A 106 18.40 -4.54 1.14
C LYS A 106 18.32 -4.63 -0.38
N ALA A 107 18.88 -3.64 -1.07
CA ALA A 107 18.90 -3.61 -2.54
C ALA A 107 19.60 -4.82 -3.18
N ASP A 108 20.63 -5.34 -2.55
CA ASP A 108 21.44 -6.48 -3.01
C ASP A 108 20.93 -7.83 -2.51
N SER A 109 19.87 -7.87 -1.70
CA SER A 109 19.29 -9.08 -1.13
C SER A 109 18.36 -9.80 -2.12
N ASP A 110 18.37 -11.14 -2.09
CA ASP A 110 17.38 -11.98 -2.76
C ASP A 110 16.16 -12.25 -1.87
N GLU A 111 16.12 -11.68 -0.67
CA GLU A 111 14.97 -11.79 0.22
C GLU A 111 13.70 -11.20 -0.41
N HIS A 112 12.58 -11.84 -0.15
CA HIS A 112 11.27 -11.37 -0.59
C HIS A 112 10.21 -11.63 0.47
N VAL A 113 9.14 -10.85 0.43
CA VAL A 113 8.00 -11.06 1.32
C VAL A 113 7.07 -12.13 0.73
N HIS A 114 6.69 -13.08 1.57
CA HIS A 114 5.59 -13.99 1.30
C HIS A 114 4.49 -13.79 2.35
N PHE A 115 3.40 -13.19 1.94
CA PHE A 115 2.27 -12.90 2.81
C PHE A 115 1.11 -13.84 2.51
N VAL A 116 0.80 -14.72 3.46
CA VAL A 116 -0.28 -15.72 3.35
C VAL A 116 -1.51 -15.26 4.12
N ILE A 117 -2.64 -15.19 3.45
CA ILE A 117 -3.92 -14.75 4.00
C ILE A 117 -4.88 -15.94 3.93
N VAL A 118 -5.32 -16.42 5.08
CA VAL A 118 -6.29 -17.51 5.21
C VAL A 118 -7.69 -16.93 5.41
N GLY A 119 -8.55 -17.11 4.42
CA GLY A 119 -9.90 -16.54 4.36
C GLY A 119 -9.97 -15.25 3.55
N MET A 120 -10.69 -15.27 2.42
CA MET A 120 -10.98 -14.10 1.58
C MET A 120 -12.21 -13.33 2.09
N SER A 121 -12.36 -13.24 3.42
CA SER A 121 -13.34 -12.37 4.06
C SER A 121 -13.08 -10.89 3.78
N LYS A 122 -13.99 -10.00 4.19
CA LYS A 122 -13.77 -8.53 4.09
C LYS A 122 -12.41 -8.13 4.70
N MET A 123 -12.01 -8.76 5.82
CA MET A 123 -10.71 -8.51 6.44
C MET A 123 -9.57 -9.07 5.60
N GLY A 124 -9.69 -10.30 5.09
CA GLY A 124 -8.65 -10.92 4.25
C GLY A 124 -8.41 -10.13 2.97
N VAL A 125 -9.47 -9.67 2.30
CA VAL A 125 -9.37 -8.79 1.14
C VAL A 125 -8.68 -7.46 1.50
N ALA A 126 -9.06 -6.84 2.63
CA ALA A 126 -8.45 -5.60 3.09
C ALA A 126 -6.94 -5.79 3.40
N MET A 127 -6.56 -6.93 4.01
CA MET A 127 -5.16 -7.29 4.24
C MET A 127 -4.39 -7.42 2.93
N GLY A 128 -4.95 -8.10 1.93
CA GLY A 128 -4.31 -8.24 0.62
C GLY A 128 -4.14 -6.90 -0.09
N VAL A 129 -5.17 -6.06 -0.11
CA VAL A 129 -5.10 -4.72 -0.70
C VAL A 129 -4.07 -3.85 0.02
N GLN A 130 -4.01 -3.90 1.35
CA GLN A 130 -3.03 -3.14 2.11
C GLN A 130 -1.60 -3.63 1.84
N ALA A 131 -1.39 -4.93 1.66
CA ALA A 131 -0.09 -5.48 1.26
C ALA A 131 0.30 -4.99 -0.15
N LEU A 132 -0.64 -4.98 -1.10
CA LEU A 132 -0.42 -4.41 -2.43
C LEU A 132 -0.05 -2.92 -2.40
N LEU A 133 -0.50 -2.17 -1.40
CA LEU A 133 -0.19 -0.75 -1.22
C LEU A 133 1.14 -0.48 -0.50
N GLN A 134 1.73 -1.48 0.17
CA GLN A 134 2.90 -1.26 1.02
C GLN A 134 4.13 -2.09 0.64
N CYS A 135 3.96 -3.31 0.12
CA CYS A 135 5.04 -4.27 -0.02
C CYS A 135 5.86 -4.08 -1.32
N HIS A 136 6.50 -2.93 -1.45
CA HIS A 136 7.36 -2.56 -2.58
C HIS A 136 8.78 -2.32 -2.09
N TYR A 137 9.72 -3.13 -2.57
CA TYR A 137 11.08 -3.16 -2.03
C TYR A 137 12.13 -2.77 -3.07
N MET A 138 13.18 -2.14 -2.58
CA MET A 138 14.25 -1.60 -3.43
C MET A 138 15.10 -2.69 -4.13
N ASN A 139 15.10 -3.93 -3.65
CA ASN A 139 15.85 -5.01 -4.28
C ASN A 139 15.27 -5.44 -5.63
N TYR A 140 13.93 -5.37 -5.79
CA TYR A 140 13.30 -5.56 -7.09
C TYR A 140 13.72 -4.46 -8.07
N ALA A 141 13.71 -3.21 -7.62
CA ALA A 141 14.17 -2.07 -8.41
C ALA A 141 15.66 -2.20 -8.78
N ALA A 142 16.50 -2.68 -7.87
CA ALA A 142 17.92 -2.86 -8.11
C ALA A 142 18.22 -3.91 -9.19
N ALA A 143 17.34 -4.87 -9.42
CA ALA A 143 17.49 -5.84 -10.50
C ALA A 143 17.49 -5.19 -11.90
N GLU A 144 16.94 -3.98 -12.05
CA GLU A 144 16.95 -3.25 -13.32
C GLU A 144 18.37 -2.88 -13.79
N SER A 145 19.33 -2.77 -12.89
CA SER A 145 20.71 -2.47 -13.22
C SER A 145 21.45 -3.64 -13.88
N VAL A 146 20.87 -4.84 -13.87
CA VAL A 146 21.46 -6.05 -14.48
C VAL A 146 21.33 -5.98 -16.01
N VAL A 147 22.47 -6.06 -16.69
CA VAL A 147 22.58 -5.87 -18.14
C VAL A 147 21.98 -7.03 -18.92
N ASN A 148 22.13 -8.25 -18.41
CA ASN A 148 21.60 -9.46 -19.06
C ASN A 148 20.10 -9.56 -18.81
N ASP A 149 19.30 -9.54 -19.88
CA ASP A 149 17.83 -9.54 -19.81
C ASP A 149 17.27 -10.77 -19.09
N LYS A 150 17.84 -11.95 -19.35
CA LYS A 150 17.39 -13.19 -18.71
C LYS A 150 17.71 -13.20 -17.22
N GLU A 151 18.92 -12.83 -16.85
CA GLU A 151 19.35 -12.75 -15.45
C GLU A 151 18.52 -11.70 -14.69
N ARG A 152 18.28 -10.56 -15.31
CA ARG A 152 17.41 -9.52 -14.75
C ARG A 152 16.00 -10.01 -14.47
N GLU A 153 15.38 -10.70 -15.44
CA GLU A 153 14.04 -11.25 -15.27
C GLU A 153 14.00 -12.37 -14.22
N ASP A 154 15.00 -13.24 -14.18
CA ASP A 154 15.12 -14.28 -13.17
C ASP A 154 15.25 -13.68 -11.75
N LEU A 155 16.04 -12.61 -11.59
CA LEU A 155 16.18 -11.89 -10.32
C LEU A 155 14.86 -11.19 -9.92
N LYS A 156 14.20 -10.51 -10.86
CA LYS A 156 12.90 -9.91 -10.61
C LYS A 156 11.88 -10.94 -10.15
N ASN A 157 11.82 -12.08 -10.82
CA ASN A 157 10.89 -13.15 -10.45
C ASN A 157 11.15 -13.71 -9.04
N LYS A 158 12.40 -13.75 -8.60
CA LYS A 158 12.77 -14.16 -7.23
C LYS A 158 12.41 -13.14 -6.17
N ARG A 159 12.49 -11.84 -6.52
CA ARG A 159 12.37 -10.72 -5.59
C ARG A 159 10.96 -10.13 -5.48
N ARG A 160 9.98 -10.68 -6.25
CA ARG A 160 8.59 -10.24 -6.16
C ARG A 160 8.00 -10.53 -4.78
N THR A 161 7.23 -9.60 -4.27
CA THR A 161 6.36 -9.86 -3.12
C THR A 161 5.27 -10.83 -3.53
N ARG A 162 5.15 -11.95 -2.82
CA ARG A 162 4.07 -12.92 -3.04
C ARG A 162 2.95 -12.73 -2.03
N ILE A 163 1.72 -12.60 -2.52
CA ILE A 163 0.51 -12.56 -1.71
C ILE A 163 -0.31 -13.80 -2.05
N THR A 164 -0.53 -14.67 -1.06
CA THR A 164 -1.29 -15.91 -1.22
C THR A 164 -2.60 -15.82 -0.45
N PHE A 165 -3.70 -16.03 -1.13
CA PHE A 165 -5.00 -16.22 -0.52
C PHE A 165 -5.35 -17.70 -0.45
N ILE A 166 -5.72 -18.19 0.73
CA ILE A 166 -6.21 -19.55 0.95
C ILE A 166 -7.67 -19.47 1.38
N ASP A 167 -8.57 -20.04 0.61
CA ASP A 167 -10.01 -20.05 0.93
C ASP A 167 -10.70 -21.30 0.40
N THR A 168 -11.73 -21.76 1.07
CA THR A 168 -12.57 -22.88 0.62
C THR A 168 -13.30 -22.58 -0.68
N ASN A 169 -13.65 -21.32 -0.89
CA ASN A 169 -14.32 -20.81 -2.08
C ASN A 169 -13.38 -19.95 -2.94
N ALA A 170 -12.08 -20.21 -2.90
CA ALA A 170 -11.08 -19.38 -3.61
C ALA A 170 -11.35 -19.24 -5.11
N ASP A 171 -12.04 -20.20 -5.74
CA ASP A 171 -12.47 -20.09 -7.14
C ASP A 171 -13.42 -18.92 -7.38
N LYS A 172 -14.42 -18.74 -6.55
CA LYS A 172 -15.40 -17.64 -6.64
C LYS A 172 -14.85 -16.31 -6.13
N GLU A 173 -14.20 -16.36 -4.97
CA GLU A 173 -13.63 -15.16 -4.34
C GLU A 173 -12.52 -14.56 -5.21
N LYS A 174 -11.72 -15.39 -5.88
CA LYS A 174 -10.75 -14.98 -6.89
C LYS A 174 -11.42 -14.20 -8.02
N ASP A 175 -12.51 -14.73 -8.58
CA ASP A 175 -13.20 -14.09 -9.70
C ASP A 175 -13.77 -12.71 -9.30
N PHE A 176 -14.31 -12.58 -8.09
CA PHE A 176 -14.75 -11.30 -7.56
C PHE A 176 -13.58 -10.34 -7.34
N PHE A 177 -12.46 -10.83 -6.80
CA PHE A 177 -11.28 -10.01 -6.55
C PHE A 177 -10.65 -9.55 -7.87
N MET A 178 -10.46 -10.46 -8.82
CA MET A 178 -9.91 -10.14 -10.15
C MET A 178 -10.84 -9.22 -10.94
N GLY A 179 -12.15 -9.45 -10.90
CA GLY A 179 -13.12 -8.57 -11.56
C GLY A 179 -13.12 -7.15 -10.99
N ARG A 180 -12.95 -7.02 -9.67
CA ARG A 180 -12.85 -5.71 -9.01
C ARG A 180 -11.58 -4.96 -9.37
N TYR A 181 -10.46 -5.66 -9.51
CA TYR A 181 -9.16 -5.10 -9.80
C TYR A 181 -8.65 -5.54 -11.18
N ALA A 182 -9.54 -5.51 -12.18
CA ALA A 182 -9.26 -6.05 -13.52
C ALA A 182 -8.00 -5.44 -14.15
N ASN A 183 -7.78 -4.13 -13.97
CA ASN A 183 -6.60 -3.46 -14.49
C ASN A 183 -5.29 -3.93 -13.81
N LEU A 184 -5.35 -4.26 -12.53
CA LEU A 184 -4.23 -4.90 -11.84
C LEU A 184 -3.92 -6.28 -12.43
N PHE A 185 -4.94 -7.11 -12.60
CA PHE A 185 -4.76 -8.48 -13.09
C PHE A 185 -4.45 -8.58 -14.58
N SER A 186 -4.66 -7.51 -15.34
CA SER A 186 -4.17 -7.43 -16.72
C SER A 186 -2.65 -7.28 -16.84
N LEU A 187 -1.96 -7.00 -15.74
CA LEU A 187 -0.51 -6.80 -15.68
C LEU A 187 0.20 -7.73 -14.68
N THR A 188 -0.49 -8.15 -13.63
CA THR A 188 0.12 -8.85 -12.49
C THR A 188 0.16 -10.35 -12.73
N ARG A 189 1.32 -10.96 -12.50
CA ARG A 189 1.44 -12.42 -12.45
C ARG A 189 0.52 -12.99 -11.37
N HIS A 190 -0.22 -14.01 -11.74
CA HIS A 190 -1.10 -14.70 -10.80
C HIS A 190 -1.22 -16.18 -11.12
N ARG A 191 -1.71 -16.95 -10.16
CA ARG A 191 -2.06 -18.35 -10.34
C ARG A 191 -3.17 -18.79 -9.41
N TYR A 192 -3.86 -19.85 -9.80
CA TYR A 192 -4.90 -20.50 -9.02
C TYR A 192 -4.71 -22.00 -9.07
N PHE A 193 -4.92 -22.68 -7.96
CA PHE A 193 -5.00 -24.15 -7.90
C PHE A 193 -5.85 -24.64 -6.72
N ASP A 194 -6.40 -25.83 -6.84
CA ASP A 194 -7.05 -26.56 -5.76
C ASP A 194 -6.02 -27.47 -5.06
N ALA A 195 -5.66 -27.13 -3.83
CA ALA A 195 -4.61 -27.84 -3.08
C ALA A 195 -4.90 -29.32 -2.81
N ASN A 196 -6.16 -29.73 -2.85
CA ASN A 196 -6.55 -31.12 -2.63
C ASN A 196 -6.57 -31.97 -3.90
N GLN A 197 -6.76 -31.34 -5.05
CA GLN A 197 -6.89 -32.02 -6.35
C GLN A 197 -5.60 -31.93 -7.17
N ASP A 198 -4.96 -30.78 -7.17
CA ASP A 198 -3.77 -30.52 -7.94
C ASP A 198 -2.53 -30.50 -7.04
N LYS A 199 -1.58 -31.37 -7.31
CA LYS A 199 -0.30 -31.44 -6.58
C LYS A 199 0.86 -30.83 -7.36
N SER A 200 0.64 -30.32 -8.56
CA SER A 200 1.67 -29.71 -9.39
C SER A 200 2.28 -28.46 -8.78
N TYR A 201 1.58 -27.81 -7.81
CA TYR A 201 2.15 -26.70 -7.02
C TYR A 201 3.37 -27.10 -6.19
N LEU A 202 3.59 -28.40 -5.96
CA LEU A 202 4.78 -28.91 -5.28
C LEU A 202 6.01 -28.87 -6.18
N ASP A 203 5.81 -28.85 -7.49
CA ASP A 203 6.87 -28.71 -8.47
C ASP A 203 7.21 -27.24 -8.66
N THR A 204 8.51 -26.94 -8.75
CA THR A 204 9.02 -25.57 -8.95
C THR A 204 8.58 -24.93 -10.27
N GLU A 205 8.06 -25.76 -11.19
CA GLU A 205 7.62 -25.34 -12.53
C GLU A 205 6.12 -25.08 -12.65
N TYR A 206 5.36 -25.05 -11.55
CA TYR A 206 3.94 -24.72 -11.64
C TYR A 206 3.74 -23.33 -12.26
N LYS A 207 3.08 -23.31 -13.39
CA LYS A 207 3.02 -22.13 -14.27
C LYS A 207 2.24 -20.99 -13.63
N TRP A 208 2.91 -19.87 -13.52
CA TRP A 208 2.29 -18.58 -13.31
C TRP A 208 1.66 -18.09 -14.61
N GLU A 209 0.45 -17.59 -14.55
CA GLU A 209 -0.14 -16.79 -15.59
C GLU A 209 0.50 -15.39 -15.52
N ASP A 210 1.25 -15.03 -16.57
CA ASP A 210 1.89 -13.71 -16.68
C ASP A 210 1.29 -12.97 -17.87
N PRO A 211 0.32 -12.07 -17.65
CA PRO A 211 -0.33 -11.34 -18.73
C PRO A 211 0.63 -10.52 -19.57
N MET A 212 1.71 -10.02 -18.98
CA MET A 212 2.72 -9.21 -19.67
C MET A 212 3.54 -10.04 -20.69
N GLN A 213 3.59 -11.35 -20.54
CA GLN A 213 4.23 -12.27 -21.49
C GLN A 213 3.28 -12.72 -22.61
N SER A 214 1.97 -12.44 -22.49
CA SER A 214 1.01 -12.78 -23.53
C SER A 214 1.27 -11.98 -24.80
N ALA A 215 1.13 -12.64 -25.97
CA ALA A 215 1.26 -11.98 -27.26
C ALA A 215 0.19 -10.88 -27.47
N ASP A 216 -0.98 -11.08 -26.87
CA ASP A 216 -2.14 -10.20 -27.01
C ASP A 216 -2.16 -9.06 -25.96
N CYS A 217 -1.15 -8.97 -25.09
CA CYS A 217 -1.09 -7.91 -24.09
C CYS A 217 -0.79 -6.56 -24.74
N LYS A 218 -1.75 -5.65 -24.69
CA LYS A 218 -1.61 -4.30 -25.25
C LYS A 218 -0.56 -3.44 -24.53
N TRP A 219 -0.23 -3.78 -23.29
CA TRP A 219 0.78 -3.09 -22.48
C TRP A 219 2.14 -3.78 -22.45
N ARG A 220 2.38 -4.70 -23.39
CA ARG A 220 3.66 -5.42 -23.49
C ARG A 220 4.87 -4.48 -23.67
N HIS A 221 4.64 -3.27 -24.19
CA HIS A 221 5.67 -2.25 -24.30
C HIS A 221 6.26 -1.84 -22.93
N LEU A 222 5.49 -1.93 -21.85
CA LEU A 222 5.96 -1.63 -20.49
C LEU A 222 6.99 -2.64 -19.98
N SER A 223 7.00 -3.87 -20.50
CA SER A 223 8.02 -4.88 -20.14
C SER A 223 9.30 -4.76 -20.96
N ARG A 224 9.23 -4.08 -22.11
CA ARG A 224 10.40 -3.87 -22.97
C ARG A 224 11.32 -2.82 -22.38
N GLY A 225 12.58 -3.15 -22.20
CA GLY A 225 13.58 -2.23 -21.68
C GLY A 225 13.55 -2.04 -20.16
N GLY A 226 13.02 -3.01 -19.42
CA GLY A 226 13.09 -3.02 -17.96
C GLY A 226 12.08 -2.14 -17.25
N GLN A 227 11.01 -1.72 -17.91
CA GLN A 227 10.00 -0.82 -17.33
C GLN A 227 8.87 -1.54 -16.58
N ASN A 228 9.00 -2.85 -16.34
CA ASN A 228 7.99 -3.58 -15.59
C ASN A 228 8.01 -3.16 -14.12
N PHE A 229 7.02 -2.35 -13.74
CA PHE A 229 6.84 -1.84 -12.39
C PHE A 229 6.06 -2.80 -11.48
N ILE A 230 5.59 -3.95 -12.00
CA ILE A 230 4.85 -4.93 -11.22
C ILE A 230 5.83 -5.80 -10.43
N ASP A 231 6.01 -5.48 -9.17
CA ASP A 231 6.90 -6.14 -8.21
C ASP A 231 6.18 -7.08 -7.24
N VAL A 232 4.93 -7.41 -7.55
CA VAL A 232 4.10 -8.35 -6.78
C VAL A 232 3.59 -9.48 -7.66
N GLU A 233 3.26 -10.60 -7.03
CA GLU A 233 2.55 -11.73 -7.64
C GLU A 233 1.48 -12.23 -6.69
N ILE A 234 0.37 -12.73 -7.22
CA ILE A 234 -0.80 -13.11 -6.43
C ILE A 234 -1.15 -14.57 -6.68
N GLU A 235 -1.35 -15.31 -5.59
CA GLU A 235 -1.68 -16.73 -5.62
C GLU A 235 -3.02 -16.98 -4.91
N PHE A 236 -3.86 -17.79 -5.52
CA PHE A 236 -5.13 -18.24 -4.94
C PHE A 236 -5.09 -19.75 -4.76
N VAL A 237 -5.29 -20.19 -3.54
CA VAL A 237 -5.25 -21.59 -3.14
C VAL A 237 -6.62 -22.01 -2.63
N LYS A 238 -7.26 -22.94 -3.32
CA LYS A 238 -8.55 -23.49 -2.87
C LYS A 238 -8.31 -24.63 -1.89
N GLY A 239 -8.96 -24.54 -0.73
CA GLY A 239 -8.98 -25.58 0.28
C GLY A 239 -9.19 -25.05 1.69
N GLU A 240 -9.54 -25.95 2.59
CA GLU A 240 -9.60 -25.69 4.02
C GLU A 240 -8.22 -25.78 4.64
N LEU A 241 -7.95 -24.95 5.65
CA LEU A 241 -6.65 -24.91 6.31
C LEU A 241 -6.21 -26.25 6.91
N GLU A 242 -7.19 -27.02 7.41
CA GLU A 242 -6.98 -28.33 8.01
C GLU A 242 -6.88 -29.45 6.99
N SER A 243 -7.22 -29.21 5.71
CA SER A 243 -7.16 -30.23 4.67
C SER A 243 -5.72 -30.68 4.39
N ASN A 244 -5.55 -31.92 3.98
CA ASN A 244 -4.21 -32.48 3.70
C ASN A 244 -3.48 -31.69 2.61
N GLY A 245 -4.18 -31.26 1.56
CA GLY A 245 -3.58 -30.48 0.47
C GLY A 245 -3.03 -29.14 0.95
N VAL A 246 -3.85 -28.35 1.66
CA VAL A 246 -3.42 -27.06 2.21
C VAL A 246 -2.31 -27.24 3.24
N ARG A 247 -2.39 -28.23 4.13
CA ARG A 247 -1.32 -28.53 5.09
C ARG A 247 -0.01 -28.91 4.39
N GLN A 248 -0.07 -29.64 3.29
CA GLN A 248 1.11 -29.96 2.49
C GLN A 248 1.65 -28.70 1.78
N TYR A 249 0.78 -27.87 1.24
CA TYR A 249 1.17 -26.57 0.68
C TYR A 249 1.89 -25.70 1.73
N LEU A 250 1.33 -25.57 2.93
CA LEU A 250 1.93 -24.80 4.02
C LEU A 250 3.31 -25.34 4.43
N ARG A 251 3.50 -26.66 4.49
CA ARG A 251 4.83 -27.25 4.70
C ARG A 251 5.79 -26.92 3.56
N ASN A 252 5.29 -26.96 2.32
CA ASN A 252 6.09 -26.64 1.14
C ASN A 252 6.64 -25.22 1.14
N ILE A 253 5.82 -24.22 1.53
CA ILE A 253 6.23 -22.80 1.59
C ILE A 253 7.03 -22.46 2.85
N SER A 254 7.22 -23.38 3.76
CA SER A 254 8.02 -23.23 4.97
C SER A 254 9.22 -24.18 5.03
N ASP A 255 9.48 -24.93 3.96
CA ASP A 255 10.62 -25.85 3.85
C ASP A 255 11.91 -25.09 3.48
N GLU A 256 12.71 -24.76 4.49
CA GLU A 256 13.95 -24.00 4.34
C GLU A 256 15.06 -24.72 3.53
N ASN A 257 14.84 -25.96 3.13
CA ASN A 257 15.75 -26.65 2.18
C ASN A 257 15.56 -26.14 0.73
N LYS A 258 14.50 -25.41 0.46
CA LYS A 258 14.24 -24.80 -0.85
C LYS A 258 14.78 -23.38 -0.89
N ASP A 259 15.61 -23.08 -1.87
CA ASP A 259 16.26 -21.77 -2.00
C ASP A 259 15.26 -20.61 -1.95
N TYR A 260 14.15 -20.72 -2.70
CA TYR A 260 13.10 -19.70 -2.67
C TYR A 260 12.51 -19.49 -1.27
N VAL A 261 12.25 -20.58 -0.53
CA VAL A 261 11.69 -20.52 0.82
C VAL A 261 12.70 -19.96 1.82
N LYS A 262 13.97 -20.32 1.68
CA LYS A 262 15.04 -19.83 2.54
C LYS A 262 15.07 -18.30 2.58
N GLU A 263 14.97 -17.67 1.42
CA GLU A 263 15.01 -16.21 1.28
C GLU A 263 13.64 -15.52 1.55
N SER A 264 12.56 -16.31 1.72
CA SER A 264 11.23 -15.75 1.99
C SER A 264 11.08 -15.26 3.42
N LYS A 265 10.51 -14.07 3.58
CA LYS A 265 10.02 -13.52 4.84
C LYS A 265 8.52 -13.81 4.94
N LEU A 266 8.19 -14.90 5.63
CA LEU A 266 6.81 -15.40 5.72
C LEU A 266 6.04 -14.68 6.84
N THR A 267 4.87 -14.16 6.51
CA THR A 267 3.86 -13.68 7.47
C THR A 267 2.53 -14.33 7.14
N VAL A 268 1.80 -14.78 8.14
CA VAL A 268 0.49 -15.43 7.97
C VAL A 268 -0.59 -14.62 8.67
N ALA A 269 -1.68 -14.32 7.97
CA ALA A 269 -2.87 -13.67 8.53
C ALA A 269 -4.08 -14.62 8.42
N ILE A 270 -4.67 -14.99 9.53
CA ILE A 270 -5.87 -15.81 9.60
C ILE A 270 -7.06 -14.89 9.71
N CYS A 271 -7.79 -14.72 8.60
CA CYS A 271 -8.88 -13.76 8.43
C CYS A 271 -10.25 -14.43 8.29
N LEU A 272 -10.45 -15.58 8.97
CA LEU A 272 -11.74 -16.26 8.99
C LEU A 272 -12.79 -15.43 9.73
N THR A 273 -14.01 -15.42 9.21
CA THR A 273 -15.09 -14.57 9.76
C THR A 273 -15.49 -14.99 11.17
N GLN A 274 -15.44 -16.28 11.45
CA GLN A 274 -15.81 -16.83 12.76
C GLN A 274 -14.60 -16.89 13.68
N THR A 275 -14.65 -16.16 14.79
CA THR A 275 -13.54 -16.02 15.74
C THR A 275 -13.03 -17.38 16.26
N HIS A 276 -13.92 -18.32 16.58
CA HIS A 276 -13.51 -19.63 17.08
C HIS A 276 -12.77 -20.48 16.03
N GLN A 277 -13.16 -20.36 14.75
CA GLN A 277 -12.44 -21.03 13.64
C GLN A 277 -11.06 -20.40 13.42
N ALA A 278 -10.96 -19.07 13.48
CA ALA A 278 -9.69 -18.38 13.36
C ALA A 278 -8.71 -18.78 14.49
N ILE A 279 -9.21 -18.92 15.73
CA ILE A 279 -8.43 -19.39 16.87
C ILE A 279 -7.99 -20.84 16.65
N ALA A 280 -8.93 -21.75 16.32
CA ALA A 280 -8.61 -23.16 16.08
C ALA A 280 -7.57 -23.30 14.96
N ALA A 281 -7.77 -22.62 13.84
CA ALA A 281 -6.83 -22.57 12.74
C ALA A 281 -5.43 -22.12 13.19
N SER A 282 -5.36 -21.11 14.06
CA SER A 282 -4.08 -20.58 14.57
C SER A 282 -3.32 -21.55 15.48
N LEU A 283 -4.03 -22.50 16.12
CA LEU A 283 -3.43 -23.48 17.04
C LEU A 283 -2.94 -24.74 16.33
N TYR A 284 -3.52 -25.09 15.19
CA TYR A 284 -3.30 -26.38 14.54
C TYR A 284 -2.57 -26.31 13.20
N MET A 285 -1.91 -25.19 12.89
CA MET A 285 -1.06 -25.10 11.71
C MET A 285 0.14 -26.07 11.76
N PRO A 286 0.75 -26.42 10.62
CA PRO A 286 2.00 -27.16 10.60
C PRO A 286 3.09 -26.48 11.44
N LEU A 287 3.91 -27.28 12.13
CA LEU A 287 4.98 -26.79 13.03
C LEU A 287 5.99 -25.90 12.27
N GLU A 288 6.21 -26.22 11.02
CA GLU A 288 7.13 -25.52 10.13
C GLU A 288 6.72 -24.05 9.97
N ILE A 289 5.41 -23.76 9.92
CA ILE A 289 4.88 -22.40 9.85
C ILE A 289 5.26 -21.59 11.10
N TYR A 290 5.09 -22.15 12.30
CA TYR A 290 5.47 -21.42 13.53
C TYR A 290 6.98 -21.15 13.62
N LYS A 291 7.81 -22.00 13.03
CA LYS A 291 9.26 -21.79 12.94
C LYS A 291 9.57 -20.67 11.94
N LYS A 292 9.08 -20.80 10.71
CA LYS A 292 9.41 -19.92 9.59
C LYS A 292 8.75 -18.55 9.67
N ALA A 293 7.45 -18.47 10.02
CA ALA A 293 6.74 -17.22 10.03
C ALA A 293 7.37 -16.20 10.99
N GLN A 294 7.43 -14.97 10.56
CA GLN A 294 7.82 -13.82 11.39
C GLN A 294 6.74 -13.50 12.42
N GLU A 295 5.51 -13.38 11.97
CA GLU A 295 4.31 -13.19 12.78
C GLU A 295 3.15 -14.02 12.22
N ILE A 296 2.19 -14.35 13.08
CA ILE A 296 0.94 -15.00 12.72
C ILE A 296 -0.19 -14.16 13.30
N TRP A 297 -0.94 -13.49 12.44
CA TRP A 297 -2.03 -12.61 12.81
C TRP A 297 -3.35 -13.38 12.85
N VAL A 298 -4.13 -13.17 13.90
CA VAL A 298 -5.40 -13.87 14.12
C VAL A 298 -6.52 -12.86 14.22
N TYR A 299 -7.38 -12.83 13.21
CA TYR A 299 -8.52 -11.92 13.18
C TYR A 299 -9.56 -12.32 14.23
N GLN A 300 -9.96 -11.36 15.04
CA GLN A 300 -10.98 -11.51 16.06
C GLN A 300 -11.92 -10.31 16.00
N ARG A 301 -13.15 -10.53 15.53
CA ARG A 301 -14.15 -9.47 15.50
C ARG A 301 -14.55 -9.04 16.91
N GLU A 302 -14.69 -10.00 17.80
CA GLU A 302 -15.02 -9.78 19.20
C GLU A 302 -13.77 -9.95 20.05
N SER A 303 -13.66 -9.14 21.09
CA SER A 303 -12.54 -9.28 22.02
C SER A 303 -12.58 -10.67 22.66
N SER A 304 -11.60 -11.48 22.34
CA SER A 304 -11.38 -12.78 22.97
C SER A 304 -10.03 -12.74 23.66
N ASP A 305 -10.02 -12.88 24.97
CA ASP A 305 -8.80 -12.99 25.73
C ASP A 305 -8.07 -14.33 25.52
N LEU A 306 -8.69 -15.27 24.78
CA LEU A 306 -8.10 -16.59 24.57
C LEU A 306 -6.74 -16.53 23.88
N VAL A 307 -6.62 -15.82 22.76
CA VAL A 307 -5.31 -15.69 22.07
C VAL A 307 -4.34 -14.87 22.91
N ARG A 308 -4.81 -13.83 23.60
CA ARG A 308 -3.98 -13.05 24.50
C ARG A 308 -3.49 -13.89 25.67
N ASN A 309 -4.36 -14.70 26.28
CA ASN A 309 -3.99 -15.63 27.34
C ASN A 309 -2.99 -16.70 26.87
N LEU A 310 -3.09 -17.16 25.62
CA LEU A 310 -2.10 -18.06 25.01
C LEU A 310 -0.71 -17.39 24.92
N ILE A 311 -0.67 -16.07 24.71
CA ILE A 311 0.57 -15.32 24.60
C ILE A 311 1.11 -14.96 25.99
N ASP A 312 0.25 -14.50 26.91
CA ASP A 312 0.62 -13.88 28.19
C ASP A 312 0.90 -14.90 29.28
N THR A 313 0.25 -16.06 29.31
CA THR A 313 0.38 -17.04 30.39
C THR A 313 1.68 -17.83 30.39
N GLY A 314 2.69 -17.38 29.66
CA GLY A 314 4.00 -18.01 29.65
C GLY A 314 3.95 -19.47 29.28
N ILE A 315 3.05 -19.82 28.33
CA ILE A 315 2.88 -21.17 27.87
C ILE A 315 4.26 -21.74 27.59
N LYS A 316 4.53 -22.90 28.16
CA LYS A 316 5.76 -23.68 27.93
C LYS A 316 6.02 -23.94 26.43
N ASP A 317 4.97 -23.79 25.62
CA ASP A 317 5.06 -23.99 24.17
C ASP A 317 5.38 -22.67 23.44
N ARG A 318 6.63 -22.55 23.00
CA ARG A 318 7.16 -21.39 22.29
C ARG A 318 6.50 -21.13 20.93
N ARG A 319 5.72 -22.08 20.38
CA ARG A 319 5.07 -21.96 19.07
C ARG A 319 4.14 -20.75 18.99
N TYR A 320 3.41 -20.47 20.05
CA TYR A 320 2.35 -19.46 20.08
C TYR A 320 2.85 -18.04 20.35
N LYS A 321 4.13 -17.83 20.62
CA LYS A 321 4.71 -16.51 20.89
C LYS A 321 4.60 -15.52 19.72
N LYS A 322 4.44 -16.04 18.49
CA LYS A 322 4.29 -15.24 17.28
C LYS A 322 2.84 -14.92 16.92
N LEU A 323 1.88 -15.41 17.71
CA LEU A 323 0.46 -15.10 17.49
C LEU A 323 0.16 -13.66 17.92
N ARG A 324 -0.56 -12.94 17.08
CA ARG A 324 -1.02 -11.57 17.35
C ARG A 324 -2.50 -11.42 17.05
N PRO A 325 -3.37 -11.20 18.04
CA PRO A 325 -4.77 -10.92 17.81
C PRO A 325 -4.96 -9.51 17.25
N PHE A 326 -5.89 -9.36 16.32
CA PHE A 326 -6.26 -8.06 15.74
C PHE A 326 -7.71 -8.03 15.27
N GLY A 327 -8.23 -6.86 14.97
CA GLY A 327 -9.53 -6.71 14.29
C GLY A 327 -10.74 -6.51 15.19
N MET A 328 -10.54 -6.30 16.51
CA MET A 328 -11.60 -6.15 17.48
C MET A 328 -12.52 -4.96 17.15
N LEU A 329 -13.84 -5.18 17.34
CA LEU A 329 -14.86 -4.18 17.02
C LEU A 329 -14.72 -2.90 17.87
N TYR A 330 -14.40 -3.08 19.16
CA TYR A 330 -14.12 -2.00 20.09
C TYR A 330 -12.62 -1.96 20.35
N GLY A 331 -11.90 -1.28 19.51
CA GLY A 331 -10.47 -1.26 19.60
C GLY A 331 -9.86 0.07 19.22
N GLU A 332 -8.57 0.13 19.33
CA GLU A 332 -7.77 1.33 19.09
C GLU A 332 -7.84 1.88 17.66
N TYR A 333 -8.48 1.17 16.68
CA TYR A 333 -8.68 1.72 15.34
C TYR A 333 -9.58 2.97 15.36
N MET A 334 -10.43 3.09 16.39
CA MET A 334 -11.26 4.27 16.65
C MET A 334 -10.50 5.36 17.42
N SER A 335 -9.32 5.05 17.96
CA SER A 335 -8.58 6.02 18.75
C SER A 335 -8.24 7.23 17.89
N ASP A 336 -8.61 8.37 18.42
CA ASP A 336 -8.38 9.69 17.84
C ASP A 336 -6.88 10.02 17.94
N ARG A 337 -6.09 9.45 17.06
CA ARG A 337 -4.71 9.89 16.90
C ARG A 337 -4.77 11.31 16.38
N LYS A 338 -4.70 12.29 17.27
CA LYS A 338 -4.71 13.73 16.96
C LYS A 338 -3.76 14.13 15.83
N HIS A 339 -2.83 13.26 15.48
CA HIS A 339 -1.77 13.48 14.50
C HIS A 339 -1.77 12.50 13.32
N GLU A 340 -2.82 11.69 13.16
CA GLU A 340 -2.88 10.68 12.08
C GLU A 340 -2.65 11.26 10.69
N TYR A 341 -3.09 12.50 10.47
CA TYR A 341 -2.95 13.20 9.19
C TYR A 341 -1.81 14.20 9.15
N LEU A 342 -1.08 14.41 10.25
CA LEU A 342 0.00 15.41 10.27
C LEU A 342 1.08 15.07 9.25
N MET A 343 1.56 13.83 9.23
CA MET A 343 2.58 13.40 8.28
C MET A 343 2.09 13.43 6.82
N PRO A 344 0.89 12.93 6.48
CA PRO A 344 0.32 13.13 5.16
C PRO A 344 0.16 14.61 4.74
N MET A 345 -0.22 15.50 5.66
CA MET A 345 -0.27 16.94 5.40
C MET A 345 1.11 17.51 5.08
N LEU A 346 2.14 17.11 5.84
CA LEU A 346 3.51 17.55 5.62
C LEU A 346 4.08 17.04 4.28
N VAL A 347 3.77 15.80 3.92
CA VAL A 347 4.14 15.23 2.62
C VAL A 347 3.50 16.02 1.48
N ASN A 348 2.22 16.35 1.61
CA ASN A 348 1.53 17.17 0.62
C ASN A 348 2.16 18.56 0.48
N GLU A 349 2.52 19.18 1.59
CA GLU A 349 3.17 20.50 1.56
C GLU A 349 4.58 20.43 0.98
N ALA A 350 5.37 19.44 1.36
CA ALA A 350 6.69 19.20 0.79
C ALA A 350 6.62 18.98 -0.73
N TYR A 351 5.61 18.25 -1.19
CA TYR A 351 5.34 18.08 -2.62
C TYR A 351 5.04 19.42 -3.30
N ASN A 352 4.15 20.23 -2.73
CA ASN A 352 3.78 21.55 -3.29
C ASN A 352 4.99 22.48 -3.36
N ILE A 353 5.81 22.52 -2.30
CA ILE A 353 7.06 23.31 -2.27
C ILE A 353 8.03 22.81 -3.34
N GLY A 354 8.21 21.49 -3.46
CA GLY A 354 9.09 20.88 -4.47
C GLY A 354 8.67 21.19 -5.89
N VAL A 355 7.38 21.13 -6.19
CA VAL A 355 6.83 21.50 -7.52
C VAL A 355 7.10 22.97 -7.84
N ASN A 356 7.09 23.84 -6.83
CA ASN A 356 7.35 25.29 -6.98
C ASN A 356 8.86 25.64 -6.91
N GLY A 357 9.74 24.66 -6.88
CA GLY A 357 11.19 24.87 -6.90
C GLY A 357 11.84 25.16 -5.54
N GLY A 358 11.05 25.07 -4.45
CA GLY A 358 11.55 25.19 -3.08
C GLY A 358 12.09 23.88 -2.52
N THR A 359 12.60 23.93 -1.30
CA THR A 359 13.01 22.76 -0.52
C THR A 359 12.13 22.65 0.72
N GLY A 360 11.87 21.46 1.19
CA GLY A 360 11.04 21.31 2.37
C GLY A 360 11.71 21.67 3.68
N SER A 361 13.00 22.00 3.68
CA SER A 361 13.66 22.70 4.78
C SER A 361 13.01 24.05 5.08
N ASP A 362 12.20 24.56 4.16
CA ASP A 362 11.49 25.84 4.28
C ASP A 362 10.20 25.70 5.11
N ILE A 363 9.82 24.48 5.55
CA ILE A 363 8.66 24.24 6.40
C ILE A 363 9.01 24.49 7.86
N ASP A 364 8.70 25.68 8.36
CA ASP A 364 8.82 25.98 9.79
C ASP A 364 7.52 25.67 10.55
N LEU A 365 7.49 24.48 11.16
CA LEU A 365 6.34 24.05 11.97
C LEU A 365 6.20 24.78 13.31
N SER A 366 7.22 25.51 13.76
CA SER A 366 7.13 26.34 14.96
C SER A 366 6.26 27.59 14.70
N ASN A 367 6.13 27.99 13.44
CA ASN A 367 5.32 29.09 13.01
C ASN A 367 3.84 28.67 12.90
N LYS A 368 2.98 29.28 13.70
CA LYS A 368 1.53 29.00 13.73
C LYS A 368 0.83 29.28 12.39
N GLU A 369 1.28 30.28 11.63
CA GLU A 369 0.69 30.59 10.33
C GLU A 369 1.06 29.54 9.29
N THR A 370 2.29 29.04 9.28
CA THR A 370 2.71 27.92 8.42
C THR A 370 1.87 26.66 8.71
N TYR A 371 1.72 26.30 9.98
CA TYR A 371 0.87 25.15 10.34
C TYR A 371 -0.59 25.34 9.94
N LYS A 372 -1.13 26.56 10.08
CA LYS A 372 -2.48 26.88 9.66
C LYS A 372 -2.64 26.75 8.16
N GLN A 373 -1.68 27.27 7.38
CA GLN A 373 -1.68 27.17 5.91
C GLN A 373 -1.66 25.70 5.46
N ILE A 374 -0.76 24.87 5.99
CA ILE A 374 -0.68 23.43 5.69
C ILE A 374 -2.02 22.74 5.96
N ARG A 375 -2.63 23.03 7.10
CA ARG A 375 -3.94 22.48 7.47
C ARG A 375 -5.05 22.97 6.54
N ASP A 376 -5.02 24.22 6.12
CA ASP A 376 -6.05 24.78 5.26
C ASP A 376 -5.91 24.27 3.82
N THR A 377 -4.70 24.08 3.31
CA THR A 377 -4.41 23.39 2.05
C THR A 377 -4.92 21.94 2.09
N TRP A 378 -4.66 21.21 3.18
CA TRP A 378 -5.14 19.85 3.36
C TRP A 378 -6.67 19.73 3.31
N LYS A 379 -7.41 20.68 3.91
CA LYS A 379 -8.88 20.65 3.95
C LYS A 379 -9.55 20.79 2.59
N VAL A 380 -8.87 21.38 1.63
CA VAL A 380 -9.38 21.57 0.26
C VAL A 380 -8.85 20.50 -0.70
N LEU A 381 -7.98 19.63 -0.23
CA LEU A 381 -7.45 18.52 -1.02
C LEU A 381 -8.55 17.50 -1.27
N SER A 382 -8.58 16.94 -2.48
CA SER A 382 -9.50 15.84 -2.81
C SER A 382 -9.16 14.58 -2.01
N ILE A 383 -10.17 13.74 -1.79
CA ILE A 383 -10.04 12.55 -0.91
C ILE A 383 -9.02 11.56 -1.46
N ASP A 384 -8.98 11.35 -2.78
CA ASP A 384 -8.01 10.51 -3.47
C ASP A 384 -6.56 10.94 -3.21
N LYS A 385 -6.31 12.26 -3.24
CA LYS A 385 -4.99 12.83 -2.93
C LYS A 385 -4.66 12.69 -1.45
N MET A 386 -5.63 12.85 -0.55
CA MET A 386 -5.44 12.56 0.87
C MET A 386 -5.03 11.10 1.08
N PHE A 387 -5.65 10.15 0.37
CA PHE A 387 -5.29 8.74 0.43
C PHE A 387 -3.90 8.48 -0.14
N SER A 388 -3.56 9.08 -1.27
CA SER A 388 -2.24 8.93 -1.87
C SER A 388 -1.12 9.36 -0.91
N ASN A 389 -1.26 10.51 -0.27
CA ASN A 389 -0.30 10.98 0.74
C ASN A 389 -0.25 10.06 1.96
N ARG A 390 -1.40 9.50 2.39
CA ARG A 390 -1.45 8.56 3.50
C ARG A 390 -0.70 7.26 3.17
N TYR A 391 -0.94 6.67 2.00
CA TYR A 391 -0.26 5.44 1.59
C TYR A 391 1.24 5.63 1.41
N PHE A 392 1.66 6.80 0.94
CA PHE A 392 3.06 7.16 0.92
C PHE A 392 3.67 7.15 2.32
N VAL A 393 3.04 7.83 3.28
CA VAL A 393 3.50 7.86 4.68
C VAL A 393 3.58 6.47 5.28
N ASP A 394 2.61 5.60 4.99
CA ASP A 394 2.59 4.22 5.48
C ASP A 394 3.79 3.40 4.96
N SER A 395 4.33 3.74 3.81
CA SER A 395 5.49 3.05 3.22
C SER A 395 6.86 3.61 3.66
N ILE A 396 6.91 4.79 4.26
CA ILE A 396 8.19 5.47 4.60
C ILE A 396 9.07 4.63 5.52
N TYR A 397 8.49 4.07 6.58
CA TYR A 397 9.28 3.33 7.57
C TYR A 397 9.86 2.03 7.00
N LEU A 398 9.18 1.39 6.02
CA LEU A 398 9.71 0.25 5.25
C LEU A 398 10.96 0.68 4.47
N LYS A 399 10.90 1.83 3.82
CA LYS A 399 12.01 2.41 3.05
C LYS A 399 13.19 2.74 3.94
N ILE A 400 12.94 3.35 5.09
CA ILE A 400 13.99 3.65 6.06
C ILE A 400 14.65 2.37 6.57
N ARG A 401 13.87 1.32 6.88
CA ARG A 401 14.43 0.01 7.26
C ARG A 401 15.33 -0.58 6.17
N SER A 402 14.90 -0.48 4.92
CA SER A 402 15.65 -1.05 3.79
C SER A 402 17.03 -0.38 3.58
N VAL A 403 17.17 0.90 3.92
CA VAL A 403 18.45 1.62 3.77
C VAL A 403 19.29 1.66 5.05
N MET A 404 18.69 1.50 6.24
CA MET A 404 19.36 1.54 7.54
C MET A 404 19.73 0.13 8.02
N THR A 405 20.60 -0.53 7.28
CA THR A 405 20.89 -1.97 7.40
C THR A 405 21.78 -2.39 8.56
N ASP A 406 22.50 -1.46 9.18
CA ASP A 406 23.49 -1.76 10.23
C ASP A 406 22.95 -1.60 11.65
N ASN A 407 21.64 -1.44 11.81
CA ASN A 407 21.07 -1.14 13.10
C ASN A 407 20.85 -2.39 13.94
N SER A 408 21.54 -2.43 15.07
CA SER A 408 21.17 -3.25 16.23
C SER A 408 19.75 -2.93 16.74
N GLN A 409 19.22 -1.75 16.40
CA GLN A 409 17.87 -1.31 16.72
C GLN A 409 16.91 -1.62 15.57
N CYS A 410 15.85 -2.35 15.89
CA CYS A 410 14.76 -2.57 14.94
C CYS A 410 14.01 -1.25 14.72
N ILE A 411 13.96 -0.78 13.47
CA ILE A 411 13.22 0.43 13.12
C ILE A 411 11.74 0.08 12.99
N THR A 412 10.93 0.64 13.87
CA THR A 412 9.49 0.43 13.95
C THR A 412 8.75 1.73 13.66
N TYR A 413 7.48 1.63 13.30
CA TYR A 413 6.61 2.81 13.14
C TYR A 413 6.59 3.70 14.38
N THR A 414 6.68 3.10 15.57
CA THR A 414 6.62 3.85 16.83
C THR A 414 7.94 4.56 17.14
N ASN A 415 9.08 3.88 16.95
CA ASN A 415 10.36 4.47 17.33
C ASN A 415 10.95 5.43 16.30
N ILE A 416 10.56 5.28 15.01
CA ILE A 416 11.09 6.15 13.94
C ILE A 416 10.84 7.64 14.22
N ILE A 417 9.66 7.98 14.73
CA ILE A 417 9.33 9.37 15.08
C ILE A 417 10.23 9.90 16.19
N VAL A 418 10.55 9.06 17.16
CA VAL A 418 11.44 9.41 18.26
C VAL A 418 12.87 9.60 17.76
N LEU A 419 13.34 8.69 16.89
CA LEU A 419 14.66 8.77 16.26
C LEU A 419 14.81 10.03 15.41
N LEU A 420 13.81 10.33 14.58
CA LEU A 420 13.80 11.54 13.74
C LEU A 420 13.72 12.85 14.54
N ARG A 421 13.21 12.83 15.77
CA ARG A 421 13.12 14.03 16.61
C ARG A 421 14.35 14.25 17.46
N ASN A 422 14.97 13.20 17.96
CA ASN A 422 15.89 13.28 19.08
C ASN A 422 17.31 12.81 18.75
N ASP A 423 17.52 12.19 17.58
CA ASP A 423 18.80 11.59 17.21
C ASP A 423 19.34 12.23 15.92
N ASN A 424 20.13 13.30 16.09
CA ASN A 424 20.78 13.99 14.98
C ASN A 424 21.77 13.09 14.23
N ASP A 425 22.41 12.14 14.90
CA ASP A 425 23.33 11.20 14.27
C ASP A 425 22.57 10.23 13.37
N PHE A 426 21.41 9.79 13.80
CA PHE A 426 20.49 9.00 12.98
C PHE A 426 20.07 9.78 11.73
N ILE A 427 19.62 11.02 11.89
CA ILE A 427 19.21 11.89 10.77
C ILE A 427 20.36 12.10 9.78
N ASN A 428 21.56 12.40 10.28
CA ASN A 428 22.72 12.66 9.43
C ASN A 428 23.17 11.41 8.65
N LYS A 429 23.00 10.22 9.22
CA LYS A 429 23.24 8.95 8.53
C LYS A 429 22.13 8.63 7.52
N LEU A 430 20.89 8.94 7.85
CA LEU A 430 19.73 8.62 7.02
C LEU A 430 19.67 9.48 5.75
N LYS A 431 19.90 10.79 5.85
CA LYS A 431 19.76 11.73 4.73
C LYS A 431 20.48 11.31 3.44
N PRO A 432 21.77 10.90 3.45
CA PRO A 432 22.45 10.45 2.23
C PRO A 432 21.90 9.12 1.70
N LEU A 433 21.39 8.23 2.56
CA LEU A 433 20.86 6.94 2.18
C LEU A 433 19.49 7.05 1.49
N LEU A 434 18.71 8.07 1.82
CA LEU A 434 17.43 8.34 1.16
C LEU A 434 17.60 8.83 -0.30
N ARG A 435 18.79 9.27 -0.68
CA ARG A 435 19.14 9.63 -2.06
C ARG A 435 19.51 8.40 -2.88
N ASN A 436 18.64 7.40 -2.86
CA ASN A 436 18.85 6.11 -3.52
C ASN A 436 17.83 5.94 -4.64
N ASP A 437 18.33 5.75 -5.87
CA ASP A 437 17.51 5.59 -7.06
C ASP A 437 16.54 4.39 -6.96
N ASN A 438 16.99 3.28 -6.36
CA ASN A 438 16.14 2.10 -6.18
C ASN A 438 14.98 2.35 -5.22
N LEU A 439 15.19 3.25 -4.25
CA LEU A 439 14.15 3.66 -3.32
C LEU A 439 13.06 4.47 -4.04
N ALA A 440 13.46 5.35 -4.95
CA ALA A 440 12.53 6.12 -5.76
C ALA A 440 11.74 5.24 -6.73
N ILE A 441 12.41 4.26 -7.35
CA ILE A 441 11.73 3.28 -8.22
C ILE A 441 10.72 2.47 -7.41
N SER A 442 11.08 2.02 -6.21
CA SER A 442 10.16 1.27 -5.36
C SER A 442 8.93 2.10 -4.95
N GLU A 443 9.10 3.41 -4.73
CA GLU A 443 7.97 4.30 -4.49
C GLU A 443 7.11 4.49 -5.73
N HIS A 444 7.73 4.60 -6.89
CA HIS A 444 7.01 4.69 -8.15
C HIS A 444 6.19 3.41 -8.40
N ASN A 445 6.78 2.23 -8.14
CA ASN A 445 6.06 0.95 -8.22
C ASN A 445 4.85 0.92 -7.27
N ARG A 446 5.05 1.35 -6.01
CA ARG A 446 3.97 1.47 -5.03
C ARG A 446 2.84 2.36 -5.54
N TRP A 447 3.21 3.49 -6.08
CA TRP A 447 2.25 4.47 -6.57
C TRP A 447 1.49 3.95 -7.79
N ASN A 448 2.16 3.32 -8.76
CA ASN A 448 1.52 2.67 -9.90
C ASN A 448 0.57 1.55 -9.43
N MET A 449 0.97 0.76 -8.44
CA MET A 449 0.11 -0.24 -7.83
C MET A 449 -1.16 0.37 -7.24
N GLN A 450 -1.03 1.48 -6.52
CA GLN A 450 -2.17 2.23 -6.01
C GLN A 450 -3.13 2.64 -7.15
N GLN A 451 -2.59 3.08 -8.29
CA GLN A 451 -3.39 3.49 -9.42
C GLN A 451 -4.16 2.32 -10.04
N LEU A 452 -3.51 1.18 -10.22
CA LEU A 452 -4.16 -0.03 -10.71
C LEU A 452 -5.29 -0.49 -9.77
N LEU A 453 -5.07 -0.42 -8.46
CA LEU A 453 -6.10 -0.71 -7.45
C LEU A 453 -7.26 0.28 -7.49
N PHE A 454 -7.02 1.51 -7.92
CA PHE A 454 -8.05 2.53 -8.14
C PHE A 454 -8.74 2.42 -9.51
N GLY A 455 -8.45 1.37 -10.27
CA GLY A 455 -9.14 1.07 -11.53
C GLY A 455 -8.57 1.80 -12.75
N TYR A 456 -7.35 2.34 -12.63
CA TYR A 456 -6.66 2.96 -13.76
C TYR A 456 -5.87 1.95 -14.55
N SER A 457 -5.62 2.23 -15.80
CA SER A 457 -4.81 1.41 -16.71
C SER A 457 -3.69 2.23 -17.32
N PRO A 458 -2.57 1.61 -17.69
CA PRO A 458 -1.52 2.31 -18.43
C PRO A 458 -2.04 2.86 -19.77
N CYS A 459 -1.37 3.86 -20.33
CA CYS A 459 -1.63 4.37 -21.66
C CYS A 459 -1.30 3.33 -22.75
N ASP A 460 -1.92 3.46 -23.89
CA ASP A 460 -1.53 2.70 -25.07
C ASP A 460 -0.15 3.15 -25.59
N GLU A 461 0.60 2.22 -26.18
CA GLU A 461 1.98 2.47 -26.64
C GLU A 461 2.10 3.68 -27.59
N SER A 462 1.08 3.91 -28.44
CA SER A 462 1.06 5.05 -29.37
C SER A 462 1.00 6.39 -28.63
N VAL A 463 0.17 6.46 -27.60
CA VAL A 463 0.00 7.65 -26.76
C VAL A 463 1.26 7.93 -25.95
N ASP A 464 1.90 6.88 -25.43
CA ASP A 464 3.16 6.98 -24.71
C ASP A 464 4.28 7.54 -25.61
N LYS A 465 4.38 7.06 -26.85
CA LYS A 465 5.36 7.56 -27.82
C LYS A 465 5.11 9.02 -28.18
N GLU A 466 3.86 9.38 -28.48
CA GLU A 466 3.48 10.75 -28.80
C GLU A 466 3.85 11.68 -27.64
N PHE A 467 3.51 11.29 -26.42
CA PHE A 467 3.84 12.08 -25.26
C PHE A 467 5.35 12.21 -25.01
N GLU A 468 6.14 11.15 -25.22
CA GLU A 468 7.61 11.24 -25.11
C GLU A 468 8.20 12.22 -26.12
N GLU A 469 7.63 12.32 -27.31
CA GLU A 469 8.06 13.27 -28.33
C GLU A 469 7.67 14.70 -27.99
N LEU A 470 6.45 14.90 -27.54
CA LEU A 470 5.95 16.21 -27.11
C LEU A 470 6.67 16.73 -25.86
N ASN A 471 6.97 15.86 -24.91
CA ASN A 471 7.69 16.20 -23.69
C ASN A 471 9.11 16.73 -23.93
N LYS A 472 9.70 16.40 -25.10
CA LYS A 472 11.01 16.93 -25.52
C LYS A 472 10.90 18.35 -26.10
N LYS A 473 9.74 18.73 -26.57
CA LYS A 473 9.52 19.96 -27.37
C LYS A 473 8.75 21.04 -26.61
N LEU A 474 7.90 20.67 -25.67
CA LEU A 474 6.99 21.59 -24.98
C LEU A 474 7.56 22.06 -23.64
N ASP A 475 7.28 23.31 -23.29
CA ASP A 475 7.48 23.80 -21.94
C ASP A 475 6.40 23.26 -20.97
N ARG A 476 6.43 23.71 -19.71
CA ARG A 476 5.52 23.20 -18.66
C ARG A 476 4.06 23.55 -18.96
N ASP A 477 3.79 24.76 -19.42
CA ASP A 477 2.44 25.26 -19.62
C ASP A 477 1.84 24.63 -20.89
N GLU A 478 2.60 24.54 -21.95
CA GLU A 478 2.25 23.82 -23.19
C GLU A 478 1.98 22.34 -22.94
N ARG A 479 2.76 21.68 -22.05
CA ARG A 479 2.48 20.30 -21.63
C ARG A 479 1.16 20.19 -20.88
N ASN A 480 0.82 21.14 -20.03
CA ASN A 480 -0.44 21.14 -19.32
C ASN A 480 -1.64 21.35 -20.27
N GLU A 481 -1.53 22.24 -21.23
CA GLU A 481 -2.54 22.43 -22.26
C GLU A 481 -2.74 21.18 -23.11
N TRP A 482 -1.64 20.53 -23.50
CA TRP A 482 -1.70 19.25 -24.23
C TRP A 482 -2.38 18.15 -23.41
N ARG A 483 -2.10 18.07 -22.11
CA ARG A 483 -2.73 17.11 -21.21
C ARG A 483 -4.23 17.33 -21.08
N GLU A 484 -4.67 18.55 -21.02
CA GLU A 484 -6.11 18.89 -21.02
C GLU A 484 -6.77 18.49 -22.33
N LYS A 485 -6.11 18.74 -23.44
CA LYS A 485 -6.56 18.33 -24.77
C LYS A 485 -6.63 16.82 -24.89
N TYR A 486 -5.57 16.11 -24.49
CA TYR A 486 -5.53 14.65 -24.43
C TYR A 486 -6.68 14.10 -23.59
N ALA A 487 -6.90 14.69 -22.43
CA ALA A 487 -8.00 14.35 -21.55
C ALA A 487 -9.36 14.44 -22.23
N SER A 488 -9.57 15.46 -23.04
CA SER A 488 -10.84 15.68 -23.75
C SER A 488 -11.00 14.75 -24.96
N GLU A 489 -9.94 14.48 -25.70
CA GLU A 489 -9.97 13.69 -26.95
C GLU A 489 -10.02 12.18 -26.68
N TYR A 490 -9.23 11.67 -25.74
CA TYR A 490 -9.10 10.22 -25.48
C TYR A 490 -10.12 9.67 -24.48
N SER A 491 -10.80 10.54 -23.74
CA SER A 491 -11.88 10.13 -22.83
C SER A 491 -13.28 10.17 -23.46
N GLY A 492 -13.38 10.23 -24.78
CA GLY A 492 -14.67 10.32 -25.48
C GLY A 492 -15.32 11.70 -25.42
N GLY A 493 -14.55 12.78 -25.24
CA GLY A 493 -14.97 14.16 -25.42
C GLY A 493 -15.85 14.75 -24.33
N THR A 494 -16.12 14.02 -23.25
CA THR A 494 -17.09 14.46 -22.21
C THR A 494 -16.50 14.59 -20.81
N LYS A 495 -15.26 14.16 -20.61
CA LYS A 495 -14.62 14.20 -19.28
C LYS A 495 -13.69 15.39 -19.17
N LYS A 496 -13.88 16.20 -18.15
CA LYS A 496 -12.88 17.16 -17.70
C LYS A 496 -11.65 16.40 -17.17
N TRP A 497 -10.50 17.09 -17.08
CA TRP A 497 -9.26 16.55 -16.54
C TRP A 497 -9.46 15.79 -15.22
N GLU A 498 -10.27 16.33 -14.31
CA GLU A 498 -10.59 15.72 -13.03
C GLU A 498 -11.48 14.47 -13.14
N GLN A 499 -12.06 14.21 -14.29
CA GLN A 499 -12.92 13.05 -14.57
C GLN A 499 -12.21 11.96 -15.37
N LEU A 500 -10.96 12.21 -15.74
CA LEU A 500 -10.10 11.17 -16.25
C LEU A 500 -9.85 10.13 -15.17
N THR A 501 -9.65 8.92 -15.59
CA THR A 501 -9.14 7.90 -14.69
C THR A 501 -7.85 8.43 -14.07
N LEU A 502 -7.58 8.04 -12.85
CA LEU A 502 -6.43 8.54 -12.10
C LEU A 502 -5.13 8.19 -12.83
N LEU A 503 -5.11 7.04 -13.53
CA LEU A 503 -3.95 6.70 -14.34
C LEU A 503 -3.76 7.69 -15.49
N GLU A 504 -4.83 8.07 -16.14
CA GLU A 504 -4.79 9.08 -17.21
C GLU A 504 -4.33 10.44 -16.67
N GLN A 505 -4.84 10.88 -15.49
CA GLN A 505 -4.36 12.11 -14.85
C GLN A 505 -2.95 11.98 -14.34
N LEU A 506 -2.62 10.83 -13.81
CA LEU A 506 -1.35 10.58 -13.19
C LEU A 506 -0.29 10.23 -14.21
N GLU A 507 -0.61 9.54 -15.27
CA GLU A 507 0.31 9.42 -16.39
C GLU A 507 0.58 10.79 -17.02
N ALA A 508 -0.40 11.64 -17.10
CA ALA A 508 -0.17 12.99 -17.55
C ALA A 508 0.63 13.84 -16.54
N LYS A 509 0.38 13.70 -15.21
CA LYS A 509 1.20 14.35 -14.17
C LYS A 509 2.53 13.66 -13.93
N GLU A 510 2.58 12.35 -14.07
CA GLU A 510 3.76 11.57 -13.76
C GLU A 510 4.67 11.36 -14.95
N LYS A 511 4.27 11.70 -16.11
CA LYS A 511 5.27 11.86 -17.15
C LYS A 511 6.25 12.98 -16.82
N ASP A 512 5.91 13.91 -15.99
CA ASP A 512 6.92 14.74 -15.34
C ASP A 512 7.72 13.95 -14.28
N LYS A 513 7.08 13.09 -13.48
CA LYS A 513 7.78 12.21 -12.53
C LYS A 513 8.38 10.99 -13.19
N GLU A 514 7.74 10.36 -14.18
CA GLU A 514 8.34 9.33 -15.04
C GLU A 514 9.51 9.86 -15.84
N ARG A 515 9.53 11.12 -16.17
CA ARG A 515 10.72 11.77 -16.68
C ARG A 515 11.87 11.62 -15.70
N TYR A 516 11.60 11.66 -14.41
CA TYR A 516 12.58 11.40 -13.36
C TYR A 516 12.81 9.90 -13.12
N SER A 517 11.80 9.05 -13.19
CA SER A 517 11.95 7.60 -13.01
C SER A 517 12.54 6.92 -14.24
N LYS A 518 12.17 7.29 -15.46
CA LYS A 518 12.81 6.80 -16.69
C LYS A 518 14.30 7.18 -16.78
N THR A 519 14.72 8.20 -16.08
CA THR A 519 16.13 8.57 -16.01
C THR A 519 16.93 7.70 -15.04
N THR A 520 16.27 7.06 -14.08
CA THR A 520 16.88 6.03 -13.23
C THR A 520 17.25 4.77 -14.00
N TYR A 521 16.54 4.46 -15.06
CA TYR A 521 16.85 3.32 -15.94
C TYR A 521 18.04 3.58 -16.88
N GLY A 522 18.87 4.54 -16.58
CA GLY A 522 20.23 4.61 -17.12
C GLY A 522 20.40 5.33 -18.43
N LYS A 523 19.45 6.08 -18.92
CA LYS A 523 19.54 6.64 -20.27
C LYS A 523 20.33 7.95 -20.42
N TYR A 524 20.57 8.79 -19.39
CA TYR A 524 21.41 9.99 -19.51
C TYR A 524 21.85 10.60 -18.18
N ASP A 525 23.15 10.94 -18.03
CA ASP A 525 23.71 11.54 -16.81
C ASP A 525 23.13 12.92 -16.45
N SER A 526 22.81 13.74 -17.43
CA SER A 526 22.17 15.05 -17.20
C SER A 526 20.76 14.91 -16.63
N LYS A 527 20.05 13.86 -17.02
CA LYS A 527 18.71 13.56 -16.50
C LYS A 527 18.74 12.91 -15.12
N LYS A 528 19.80 12.16 -14.79
CA LYS A 528 20.03 11.68 -13.41
C LYS A 528 20.17 12.83 -12.43
N LYS A 529 20.79 13.94 -12.84
CA LYS A 529 20.89 15.12 -12.00
C LYS A 529 19.52 15.74 -11.72
N GLU A 530 18.71 15.92 -12.74
CA GLU A 530 17.34 16.41 -12.58
C GLU A 530 16.48 15.48 -11.70
N TYR A 531 16.61 14.17 -11.89
CA TYR A 531 15.94 13.18 -11.08
C TYR A 531 16.38 13.23 -9.61
N LYS A 532 17.68 13.29 -9.35
CA LYS A 532 18.22 13.43 -7.99
C LYS A 532 17.74 14.71 -7.33
N GLU A 533 17.71 15.81 -8.07
CA GLU A 533 17.15 17.07 -7.58
C GLU A 533 15.66 16.94 -7.27
N GLY A 534 14.90 16.21 -8.09
CA GLY A 534 13.48 15.90 -7.83
C GLY A 534 13.27 15.05 -6.59
N LEU A 535 14.09 14.02 -6.38
CA LEU A 535 14.11 13.19 -5.18
C LEU A 535 14.51 13.96 -3.93
N ASP A 536 15.52 14.80 -4.04
CA ASP A 536 15.96 15.68 -2.96
C ASP A 536 14.84 16.62 -2.50
N ARG A 537 13.88 16.93 -3.38
CA ARG A 537 12.69 17.73 -3.08
C ARG A 537 11.60 16.94 -2.38
N ILE A 538 11.50 15.63 -2.59
CA ILE A 538 10.45 14.77 -2.02
C ILE A 538 10.91 14.15 -0.70
N HIS A 539 12.15 13.72 -0.59
CA HIS A 539 12.67 12.94 0.53
C HIS A 539 13.32 13.71 1.69
N PRO A 540 13.95 14.89 1.51
CA PRO A 540 14.57 15.60 2.63
C PRO A 540 13.62 16.06 3.72
N ASN A 541 12.32 15.92 3.49
CA ASN A 541 11.25 16.43 4.34
C ASN A 541 10.49 15.33 5.08
N ILE A 542 10.93 14.08 4.92
CA ILE A 542 10.50 12.95 5.71
C ILE A 542 11.47 12.79 6.86
#